data_a5768b159ee6e0c842eaf1a07e7c512a
#
_entry.id   a5768b159ee6e0c842eaf1a07e7c512a
#
_cell.length_a   1.000
_cell.length_b   1.000
_cell.length_c   1.000
_cell.angle_alpha   90.00
_cell.angle_beta   90.00
_cell.angle_gamma   90.00
#
_symmetry.space_group_name_H-M   'P 1'
#
loop_
_entity.id
_entity.type
_entity.pdbx_description
1 polymer ?
#
loop_
_entity_poly.entity_id
_entity_poly.type
_entity_poly.pdbx_seq_one_letter_code
_entity_poly.pdbx_strand_id
1 'polypeptide(L)'
;MREELFYWEEIFYMFWYIDPYYFMLIVPAMLIALLAQARVSSTFNRYSRVYSHRGITAAQVARNILDENGLYDVQVQRVAGSLTDHYDPRSNVVRLSDSVYTSTSIAAIGVAAHEVGHAIQHATDYAPLTLRNAIIPVTNLGSRLSIPLIIAGLLFSAQPLVQIGILAFSLMVVFQLVTLPVEFNASNRA
;
A
#
# COMPACT_ATOMS: atom_id res chain seq x y z
N MET A 1 -50.36 -12.67 -8.20
CA MET A 1 -49.89 -13.39 -6.99
C MET A 1 -48.90 -14.54 -7.30
N ARG A 2 -49.08 -15.36 -8.36
CA ARG A 2 -48.08 -16.38 -8.79
C ARG A 2 -46.85 -15.79 -9.48
N GLU A 3 -46.98 -14.73 -10.25
CA GLU A 3 -45.84 -14.09 -10.95
C GLU A 3 -44.93 -13.30 -9.98
N GLU A 4 -45.47 -12.69 -8.94
CA GLU A 4 -44.67 -12.00 -7.94
C GLU A 4 -43.82 -12.96 -7.09
N LEU A 5 -44.35 -14.14 -6.78
CA LEU A 5 -43.64 -15.19 -6.04
C LEU A 5 -42.44 -15.71 -6.86
N PHE A 6 -42.61 -15.85 -8.19
CA PHE A 6 -41.56 -16.28 -9.11
C PHE A 6 -40.40 -15.28 -9.17
N TYR A 7 -40.71 -13.97 -9.17
CA TYR A 7 -39.70 -12.89 -9.13
C TYR A 7 -38.87 -12.89 -7.86
N TRP A 8 -39.51 -13.14 -6.73
CA TRP A 8 -38.80 -13.20 -5.44
C TRP A 8 -37.94 -14.45 -5.30
N GLU A 9 -38.35 -15.58 -5.85
CA GLU A 9 -37.53 -16.78 -5.89
C GLU A 9 -36.28 -16.58 -6.78
N GLU A 10 -36.40 -15.99 -7.96
CA GLU A 10 -35.24 -15.69 -8.83
C GLU A 10 -34.28 -14.70 -8.19
N ILE A 11 -34.77 -13.66 -7.53
CA ILE A 11 -33.95 -12.71 -6.80
C ILE A 11 -33.24 -13.41 -5.63
N PHE A 12 -33.93 -14.27 -4.92
CA PHE A 12 -33.38 -15.04 -3.80
C PHE A 12 -32.32 -16.04 -4.27
N TYR A 13 -32.55 -16.73 -5.39
CA TYR A 13 -31.58 -17.62 -6.02
C TYR A 13 -30.36 -16.81 -6.54
N MET A 14 -30.54 -15.64 -7.11
CA MET A 14 -29.45 -14.79 -7.59
C MET A 14 -28.58 -14.26 -6.41
N PHE A 15 -29.18 -13.95 -5.26
CA PHE A 15 -28.45 -13.55 -4.06
C PHE A 15 -27.78 -14.72 -3.33
N TRP A 16 -28.31 -15.95 -3.47
CA TRP A 16 -27.80 -17.13 -2.77
C TRP A 16 -26.82 -17.96 -3.62
N TYR A 17 -26.82 -17.77 -4.93
CA TYR A 17 -25.88 -18.45 -5.84
C TYR A 17 -24.60 -17.65 -5.95
N ILE A 18 -23.81 -17.63 -4.87
CA ILE A 18 -22.45 -17.15 -4.94
C ILE A 18 -21.63 -18.24 -5.64
N ASP A 19 -21.04 -17.89 -6.79
CA ASP A 19 -20.20 -18.79 -7.58
C ASP A 19 -19.18 -19.50 -6.66
N PRO A 20 -19.06 -20.84 -6.68
CA PRO A 20 -18.05 -21.57 -5.91
C PRO A 20 -16.62 -21.04 -6.09
N TYR A 21 -16.27 -20.54 -7.27
CA TYR A 21 -14.98 -19.90 -7.53
C TYR A 21 -14.77 -18.64 -6.73
N TYR A 22 -15.83 -17.91 -6.41
CA TYR A 22 -15.74 -16.75 -5.52
C TYR A 22 -15.23 -17.15 -4.14
N PHE A 23 -15.81 -18.16 -3.54
CA PHE A 23 -15.35 -18.67 -2.24
C PHE A 23 -13.94 -19.25 -2.33
N MET A 24 -13.64 -19.99 -3.38
CA MET A 24 -12.34 -20.64 -3.57
C MET A 24 -11.19 -19.63 -3.73
N LEU A 25 -11.43 -18.47 -4.34
CA LEU A 25 -10.41 -17.46 -4.61
C LEU A 25 -10.44 -16.30 -3.62
N ILE A 26 -11.61 -15.75 -3.34
CA ILE A 26 -11.74 -14.52 -2.52
C ILE A 26 -11.56 -14.81 -1.05
N VAL A 27 -12.15 -15.90 -0.52
CA VAL A 27 -12.05 -16.21 0.90
C VAL A 27 -10.60 -16.47 1.34
N PRO A 28 -9.78 -17.30 0.65
CA PRO A 28 -8.37 -17.45 1.00
C PRO A 28 -7.58 -16.14 0.87
N ALA A 29 -7.84 -15.34 -0.17
CA ALA A 29 -7.18 -14.04 -0.33
C ALA A 29 -7.51 -13.09 0.83
N MET A 30 -8.77 -13.01 1.24
CA MET A 30 -9.19 -12.23 2.41
C MET A 30 -8.54 -12.72 3.70
N LEU A 31 -8.49 -14.04 3.92
CA LEU A 31 -7.85 -14.62 5.10
C LEU A 31 -6.36 -14.27 5.15
N ILE A 32 -5.65 -14.38 4.03
CA ILE A 32 -4.22 -14.00 3.93
C ILE A 32 -4.06 -12.51 4.26
N ALA A 33 -4.89 -11.65 3.69
CA ALA A 33 -4.85 -10.21 3.94
C ALA A 33 -5.10 -9.88 5.42
N LEU A 34 -6.11 -10.49 6.04
CA LEU A 34 -6.44 -10.31 7.46
C LEU A 34 -5.31 -10.81 8.37
N LEU A 35 -4.72 -11.97 8.07
CA LEU A 35 -3.58 -12.51 8.82
C LEU A 35 -2.34 -11.61 8.68
N ALA A 36 -2.05 -11.11 7.49
CA ALA A 36 -0.97 -10.17 7.26
C ALA A 36 -1.18 -8.88 8.06
N GLN A 37 -2.37 -8.29 7.98
CA GLN A 37 -2.74 -7.08 8.73
C GLN A 37 -2.63 -7.30 10.25
N ALA A 38 -3.12 -8.43 10.75
CA ALA A 38 -3.03 -8.77 12.18
C ALA A 38 -1.56 -8.91 12.63
N ARG A 39 -0.71 -9.54 11.81
CA ARG A 39 0.73 -9.67 12.10
C ARG A 39 1.44 -8.31 12.13
N VAL A 40 1.19 -7.45 11.15
CA VAL A 40 1.76 -6.09 11.11
C VAL A 40 1.35 -5.31 12.36
N SER A 41 0.04 -5.27 12.66
CA SER A 41 -0.48 -4.53 13.83
C SER A 41 0.05 -5.07 15.14
N SER A 42 0.08 -6.40 15.32
CA SER A 42 0.59 -7.02 16.56
C SER A 42 2.09 -6.78 16.74
N THR A 43 2.88 -6.87 15.67
CA THR A 43 4.32 -6.59 15.69
C THR A 43 4.58 -5.14 16.04
N PHE A 44 3.91 -4.20 15.37
CA PHE A 44 4.02 -2.78 15.67
C PHE A 44 3.65 -2.49 17.14
N ASN A 45 2.51 -2.98 17.62
CA ASN A 45 2.07 -2.79 19.00
C ASN A 45 3.02 -3.41 20.02
N ARG A 46 3.66 -4.51 19.70
CA ARG A 46 4.67 -5.14 20.56
C ARG A 46 5.91 -4.27 20.67
N TYR A 47 6.47 -3.81 19.55
CA TYR A 47 7.71 -3.05 19.52
C TYR A 47 7.53 -1.56 19.78
N SER A 48 6.33 -1.03 19.75
CA SER A 48 6.03 0.33 20.21
C SER A 48 6.19 0.52 21.73
N ARG A 49 6.20 -0.60 22.48
CA ARG A 49 6.43 -0.61 23.94
C ARG A 49 7.88 -0.91 24.33
N VAL A 50 8.73 -1.23 23.35
CA VAL A 50 10.15 -1.47 23.55
C VAL A 50 10.92 -0.24 23.16
N TYR A 51 11.64 0.35 24.09
CA TYR A 51 12.39 1.59 23.87
C TYR A 51 13.86 1.31 23.59
N SER A 52 14.48 2.15 22.77
CA SER A 52 15.90 2.13 22.51
C SER A 52 16.71 2.41 23.78
N HIS A 53 17.68 1.57 24.08
CA HIS A 53 18.57 1.78 25.22
C HIS A 53 19.39 3.08 25.13
N ARG A 54 19.61 3.61 23.93
CA ARG A 54 20.34 4.86 23.72
C ARG A 54 19.46 6.11 23.90
N GLY A 55 18.14 5.96 24.05
CA GLY A 55 17.21 7.08 24.25
C GLY A 55 17.11 8.05 23.06
N ILE A 56 17.63 7.67 21.88
CA ILE A 56 17.56 8.48 20.65
C ILE A 56 16.21 8.36 20.00
N THR A 57 15.70 9.46 19.46
CA THR A 57 14.40 9.51 18.78
C THR A 57 14.48 8.92 17.37
N ALA A 58 13.33 8.51 16.82
CA ALA A 58 13.24 8.02 15.45
C ALA A 58 13.72 9.07 14.43
N ALA A 59 13.43 10.36 14.65
CA ALA A 59 13.94 11.44 13.81
C ALA A 59 15.46 11.56 13.85
N GLN A 60 16.09 11.38 15.02
CA GLN A 60 17.55 11.37 15.15
C GLN A 60 18.17 10.16 14.45
N VAL A 61 17.55 8.99 14.57
CA VAL A 61 18.01 7.78 13.83
C VAL A 61 17.91 7.99 12.32
N ALA A 62 16.78 8.52 11.84
CA ALA A 62 16.61 8.86 10.42
C ALA A 62 17.73 9.80 9.94
N ARG A 63 18.05 10.86 10.70
CA ARG A 63 19.13 11.79 10.35
C ARG A 63 20.48 11.08 10.30
N ASN A 64 20.78 10.26 11.29
CA ASN A 64 22.05 9.53 11.37
C ASN A 64 22.23 8.60 10.15
N ILE A 65 21.19 7.82 9.79
CA ILE A 65 21.26 6.91 8.63
C ILE A 65 21.44 7.72 7.32
N LEU A 66 20.75 8.85 7.17
CA LEU A 66 20.90 9.73 6.02
C LEU A 66 22.34 10.27 5.93
N ASP A 67 22.91 10.73 7.04
CA ASP A 67 24.27 11.26 7.12
C ASP A 67 25.33 10.18 6.80
N GLU A 68 25.16 8.98 7.33
CA GLU A 68 26.03 7.83 7.04
C GLU A 68 26.02 7.43 5.55
N ASN A 69 24.92 7.73 4.86
CA ASN A 69 24.78 7.49 3.41
C ASN A 69 25.11 8.73 2.56
N GLY A 70 25.61 9.82 3.14
CA GLY A 70 25.98 11.04 2.43
C GLY A 70 24.81 11.89 1.95
N LEU A 71 23.60 11.65 2.47
CA LEU A 71 22.36 12.33 2.09
C LEU A 71 22.07 13.54 3.00
N TYR A 72 23.00 14.46 3.06
CA TYR A 72 22.95 15.64 3.94
C TYR A 72 21.85 16.64 3.55
N ASP A 73 21.45 16.67 2.30
CA ASP A 73 20.43 17.53 1.70
C ASP A 73 18.99 17.02 1.95
N VAL A 74 18.82 15.76 2.32
CA VAL A 74 17.50 15.21 2.67
C VAL A 74 17.10 15.69 4.07
N GLN A 75 16.00 16.41 4.16
CA GLN A 75 15.48 16.90 5.43
C GLN A 75 14.63 15.84 6.14
N VAL A 76 14.60 15.90 7.48
CA VAL A 76 13.66 15.12 8.31
C VAL A 76 12.67 16.08 8.96
N GLN A 77 11.40 15.97 8.58
CA GLN A 77 10.35 16.87 9.03
C GLN A 77 9.23 16.11 9.74
N ARG A 78 8.57 16.79 10.68
CA ARG A 78 7.36 16.28 11.33
C ARG A 78 6.13 16.58 10.47
N VAL A 79 5.21 15.62 10.39
CA VAL A 79 3.90 15.76 9.73
C VAL A 79 2.79 15.36 10.70
N ALA A 80 1.68 16.10 10.64
CA ALA A 80 0.52 15.81 11.49
C ALA A 80 -0.11 14.46 11.12
N GLY A 81 -0.67 13.77 12.12
CA GLY A 81 -1.41 12.54 11.95
C GLY A 81 -0.71 11.30 12.52
N SER A 82 -1.25 10.14 12.19
CA SER A 82 -0.71 8.84 12.56
C SER A 82 -0.62 7.97 11.30
N LEU A 83 0.48 7.24 11.14
CA LEU A 83 0.77 6.44 9.95
C LEU A 83 0.80 7.28 8.64
N THR A 84 1.26 8.52 8.76
CA THR A 84 1.45 9.44 7.62
C THR A 84 2.91 9.56 7.22
N ASP A 85 3.74 8.68 7.76
CA ASP A 85 5.16 8.61 7.49
C ASP A 85 5.41 8.33 6.00
N HIS A 86 6.32 9.09 5.38
CA HIS A 86 6.68 8.90 3.97
C HIS A 86 7.94 9.67 3.59
N TYR A 87 8.65 9.18 2.59
CA TYR A 87 9.64 9.95 1.86
C TYR A 87 9.00 10.63 0.64
N ASP A 88 9.20 11.93 0.50
CA ASP A 88 8.76 12.71 -0.66
C ASP A 88 9.97 13.05 -1.56
N PRO A 89 10.12 12.38 -2.71
CA PRO A 89 11.25 12.62 -3.61
C PRO A 89 11.20 13.98 -4.32
N ARG A 90 10.02 14.64 -4.38
CA ARG A 90 9.87 15.94 -5.03
C ARG A 90 10.45 17.08 -4.19
N SER A 91 10.21 17.01 -2.88
CA SER A 91 10.73 17.98 -1.93
C SER A 91 12.02 17.53 -1.24
N ASN A 92 12.47 16.30 -1.49
CA ASN A 92 13.64 15.66 -0.89
C ASN A 92 13.57 15.62 0.65
N VAL A 93 12.42 15.15 1.18
CA VAL A 93 12.12 15.20 2.62
C VAL A 93 11.58 13.86 3.11
N VAL A 94 12.11 13.36 4.20
CA VAL A 94 11.51 12.29 5.02
C VAL A 94 10.55 12.93 6.00
N ARG A 95 9.26 12.65 5.89
CA ARG A 95 8.22 13.12 6.79
C ARG A 95 7.80 12.01 7.75
N LEU A 96 7.91 12.31 9.04
CA LEU A 96 7.56 11.39 10.11
C LEU A 96 6.34 11.91 10.88
N SER A 97 5.37 11.03 11.11
CA SER A 97 4.15 11.35 11.85
C SER A 97 4.41 11.75 13.29
N ASP A 98 3.45 12.42 13.92
CA ASP A 98 3.55 12.88 15.31
C ASP A 98 3.91 11.75 16.29
N SER A 99 3.35 10.56 16.05
CA SER A 99 3.58 9.38 16.88
C SER A 99 4.97 8.75 16.70
N VAL A 100 5.64 9.04 15.58
CA VAL A 100 6.96 8.48 15.23
C VAL A 100 8.08 9.46 15.51
N TYR A 101 7.95 10.72 15.12
CA TYR A 101 9.03 11.69 15.07
C TYR A 101 9.82 11.81 16.40
N THR A 102 9.13 11.94 17.52
CA THR A 102 9.74 12.10 18.86
C THR A 102 9.87 10.80 19.64
N SER A 103 9.34 9.71 19.11
CA SER A 103 9.34 8.41 19.79
C SER A 103 10.73 7.77 19.77
N THR A 104 11.08 7.12 20.89
CA THR A 104 12.30 6.32 21.04
C THR A 104 12.01 4.81 20.96
N SER A 105 10.79 4.41 20.59
CA SER A 105 10.41 3.01 20.48
C SER A 105 11.03 2.34 19.25
N ILE A 106 11.31 1.05 19.36
CA ILE A 106 11.89 0.27 18.26
C ILE A 106 10.97 0.27 17.03
N ALA A 107 9.64 0.24 17.22
CA ALA A 107 8.70 0.34 16.12
C ALA A 107 8.81 1.68 15.36
N ALA A 108 8.87 2.80 16.09
CA ALA A 108 9.02 4.12 15.48
C ALA A 108 10.36 4.29 14.76
N ILE A 109 11.44 3.78 15.36
CA ILE A 109 12.77 3.76 14.75
C ILE A 109 12.75 2.93 13.44
N GLY A 110 12.10 1.77 13.44
CA GLY A 110 11.97 0.92 12.25
C GLY A 110 11.17 1.60 11.13
N VAL A 111 10.09 2.32 11.46
CA VAL A 111 9.33 3.11 10.47
C VAL A 111 10.20 4.22 9.88
N ALA A 112 10.87 4.99 10.72
CA ALA A 112 11.74 6.08 10.26
C ALA A 112 12.90 5.58 9.38
N ALA A 113 13.51 4.47 9.76
CA ALA A 113 14.58 3.82 8.98
C ALA A 113 14.05 3.34 7.61
N HIS A 114 12.85 2.77 7.55
CA HIS A 114 12.22 2.36 6.29
C HIS A 114 12.02 3.54 5.33
N GLU A 115 11.53 4.69 5.82
CA GLU A 115 11.36 5.88 4.99
C GLU A 115 12.72 6.44 4.49
N VAL A 116 13.76 6.33 5.31
CA VAL A 116 15.14 6.62 4.88
C VAL A 116 15.61 5.64 3.81
N GLY A 117 15.22 4.36 3.90
CA GLY A 117 15.47 3.37 2.88
C GLY A 117 14.96 3.79 1.50
N HIS A 118 13.78 4.42 1.42
CA HIS A 118 13.26 5.01 0.18
C HIS A 118 14.10 6.21 -0.31
N ALA A 119 14.61 7.04 0.60
CA ALA A 119 15.52 8.12 0.23
C ALA A 119 16.83 7.58 -0.38
N ILE A 120 17.40 6.52 0.22
CA ILE A 120 18.60 5.85 -0.29
C ILE A 120 18.33 5.19 -1.65
N GLN A 121 17.17 4.56 -1.84
CA GLN A 121 16.77 4.02 -3.15
C GLN A 121 16.72 5.10 -4.23
N HIS A 122 16.14 6.24 -3.89
CA HIS A 122 16.06 7.39 -4.81
C HIS A 122 17.45 7.93 -5.16
N ALA A 123 18.33 8.10 -4.17
CA ALA A 123 19.69 8.59 -4.35
C ALA A 123 20.60 7.63 -5.14
N THR A 124 20.27 6.34 -5.14
CA THR A 124 21.04 5.30 -5.86
C THR A 124 20.39 4.87 -7.18
N ASP A 125 19.40 5.61 -7.68
CA ASP A 125 18.67 5.31 -8.93
C ASP A 125 18.18 3.85 -8.98
N TYR A 126 17.63 3.34 -7.89
CA TYR A 126 17.18 1.95 -7.79
C TYR A 126 16.13 1.64 -8.86
N ALA A 127 16.50 0.82 -9.85
CA ALA A 127 15.70 0.58 -11.06
C ALA A 127 14.23 0.16 -10.80
N PRO A 128 13.89 -0.72 -9.82
CA PRO A 128 12.49 -1.02 -9.52
C PRO A 128 11.70 0.20 -9.00
N LEU A 129 12.32 1.13 -8.26
CA LEU A 129 11.67 2.38 -7.82
C LEU A 129 11.40 3.30 -9.02
N THR A 130 12.34 3.42 -9.94
CA THR A 130 12.17 4.19 -11.17
C THR A 130 11.04 3.63 -12.03
N LEU A 131 10.99 2.31 -12.22
CA LEU A 131 9.90 1.63 -12.92
C LEU A 131 8.55 1.87 -12.23
N ARG A 132 8.47 1.68 -10.89
CA ARG A 132 7.27 1.96 -10.10
C ARG A 132 6.76 3.38 -10.34
N ASN A 133 7.66 4.37 -10.28
CA ASN A 133 7.29 5.77 -10.47
C ASN A 133 6.80 6.07 -11.90
N ALA A 134 7.38 5.43 -12.91
CA ALA A 134 6.97 5.59 -14.31
C ALA A 134 5.57 5.03 -14.58
N ILE A 135 5.16 3.96 -13.91
CA ILE A 135 3.85 3.33 -14.14
C ILE A 135 2.71 3.91 -13.28
N ILE A 136 3.00 4.71 -12.24
CA ILE A 136 2.01 5.34 -11.36
C ILE A 136 0.91 6.09 -12.15
N PRO A 137 1.20 6.98 -13.12
CA PRO A 137 0.15 7.72 -13.82
C PRO A 137 -0.81 6.80 -14.58
N VAL A 138 -0.28 5.77 -15.25
CA VAL A 138 -1.06 4.80 -16.00
C VAL A 138 -1.93 3.95 -15.06
N THR A 139 -1.37 3.50 -13.95
CA THR A 139 -2.08 2.71 -12.95
C THR A 139 -3.19 3.53 -12.28
N ASN A 140 -2.94 4.80 -11.95
CA ASN A 140 -3.94 5.69 -11.37
C ASN A 140 -5.12 5.94 -12.34
N LEU A 141 -4.84 6.12 -13.62
CA LEU A 141 -5.89 6.25 -14.63
C LEU A 141 -6.67 4.94 -14.77
N GLY A 142 -5.97 3.81 -14.88
CA GLY A 142 -6.59 2.48 -14.99
C GLY A 142 -7.48 2.16 -13.79
N SER A 143 -7.02 2.42 -12.55
CA SER A 143 -7.80 2.17 -11.35
C SER A 143 -9.08 3.01 -11.26
N ARG A 144 -9.03 4.27 -11.69
CA ARG A 144 -10.20 5.16 -11.69
C ARG A 144 -11.23 4.76 -12.74
N LEU A 145 -10.79 4.28 -13.89
CA LEU A 145 -11.66 3.95 -15.03
C LEU A 145 -12.15 2.49 -15.00
N SER A 146 -11.46 1.56 -14.35
CA SER A 146 -11.77 0.13 -14.38
C SER A 146 -13.21 -0.16 -13.97
N ILE A 147 -13.63 0.27 -12.79
CA ILE A 147 -14.98 0.01 -12.27
C ILE A 147 -16.07 0.71 -13.10
N PRO A 148 -15.98 2.02 -13.43
CA PRO A 148 -16.93 2.67 -14.32
C PRO A 148 -17.08 1.98 -15.67
N LEU A 149 -15.98 1.52 -16.28
CA LEU A 149 -16.02 0.81 -17.57
C LEU A 149 -16.70 -0.55 -17.46
N ILE A 150 -16.43 -1.32 -16.39
CA ILE A 150 -17.10 -2.60 -16.16
C ILE A 150 -18.60 -2.38 -15.96
N ILE A 151 -19.00 -1.42 -15.12
CA ILE A 151 -20.42 -1.12 -14.87
C ILE A 151 -21.12 -0.67 -16.15
N ALA A 152 -20.53 0.26 -16.90
CA ALA A 152 -21.08 0.71 -18.17
C ALA A 152 -21.19 -0.46 -19.17
N GLY A 153 -20.17 -1.32 -19.25
CA GLY A 153 -20.19 -2.50 -20.11
C GLY A 153 -21.31 -3.48 -19.77
N LEU A 154 -21.60 -3.68 -18.50
CA LEU A 154 -22.71 -4.52 -18.05
C LEU A 154 -24.07 -3.87 -18.34
N LEU A 155 -24.24 -2.57 -18.04
CA LEU A 155 -25.51 -1.85 -18.26
C LEU A 155 -25.89 -1.75 -19.74
N PHE A 156 -24.90 -1.54 -20.61
CA PHE A 156 -25.13 -1.40 -22.06
C PHE A 156 -24.92 -2.72 -22.84
N SER A 157 -24.72 -3.85 -22.13
CA SER A 157 -24.40 -5.15 -22.74
C SER A 157 -23.22 -5.05 -23.74
N ALA A 158 -22.25 -4.17 -23.44
CA ALA A 158 -21.11 -3.86 -24.28
C ALA A 158 -19.87 -4.63 -23.78
N GLN A 159 -19.72 -5.88 -24.24
CA GLN A 159 -18.61 -6.76 -23.87
C GLN A 159 -17.21 -6.12 -23.99
N PRO A 160 -16.90 -5.31 -25.03
CA PRO A 160 -15.59 -4.66 -25.12
C PRO A 160 -15.29 -3.72 -23.96
N LEU A 161 -16.28 -3.01 -23.43
CA LEU A 161 -16.09 -2.11 -22.26
C LEU A 161 -15.73 -2.90 -21.00
N VAL A 162 -16.38 -4.07 -20.79
CA VAL A 162 -16.05 -4.97 -19.68
C VAL A 162 -14.60 -5.45 -19.78
N GLN A 163 -14.18 -5.88 -20.98
CA GLN A 163 -12.81 -6.36 -21.20
C GLN A 163 -11.76 -5.27 -20.96
N ILE A 164 -12.01 -4.05 -21.46
CA ILE A 164 -11.11 -2.91 -21.22
C ILE A 164 -11.05 -2.57 -19.72
N GLY A 165 -12.19 -2.62 -19.02
CA GLY A 165 -12.24 -2.40 -17.58
C GLY A 165 -11.43 -3.44 -16.78
N ILE A 166 -11.52 -4.72 -17.16
CA ILE A 166 -10.73 -5.81 -16.55
C ILE A 166 -9.24 -5.61 -16.84
N LEU A 167 -8.87 -5.25 -18.08
CA LEU A 167 -7.48 -4.96 -18.43
C LEU A 167 -6.93 -3.78 -17.62
N ALA A 168 -7.71 -2.71 -17.48
CA ALA A 168 -7.35 -1.54 -16.68
C ALA A 168 -7.16 -1.92 -15.19
N PHE A 169 -8.01 -2.79 -14.65
CA PHE A 169 -7.87 -3.33 -13.29
C PHE A 169 -6.59 -4.17 -13.13
N SER A 170 -6.25 -4.97 -14.13
CA SER A 170 -5.04 -5.82 -14.11
C SER A 170 -3.75 -5.01 -13.99
N LEU A 171 -3.72 -3.75 -14.46
CA LEU A 171 -2.58 -2.84 -14.26
C LEU A 171 -2.30 -2.56 -12.78
N MET A 172 -3.33 -2.56 -11.93
CA MET A 172 -3.13 -2.42 -10.47
C MET A 172 -2.38 -3.62 -9.90
N VAL A 173 -2.68 -4.83 -10.37
CA VAL A 173 -1.98 -6.05 -9.92
C VAL A 173 -0.51 -5.99 -10.32
N VAL A 174 -0.23 -5.59 -11.56
CA VAL A 174 1.16 -5.39 -12.04
C VAL A 174 1.88 -4.35 -11.19
N PHE A 175 1.24 -3.22 -10.88
CA PHE A 175 1.80 -2.20 -10.00
C PHE A 175 2.15 -2.75 -8.62
N GLN A 176 1.26 -3.54 -8.00
CA GLN A 176 1.52 -4.15 -6.71
C GLN A 176 2.73 -5.11 -6.75
N LEU A 177 2.85 -5.91 -7.81
CA LEU A 177 3.98 -6.81 -7.99
C LEU A 177 5.32 -6.05 -8.16
N VAL A 178 5.32 -4.93 -8.88
CA VAL A 178 6.49 -4.05 -9.03
C VAL A 178 6.84 -3.33 -7.72
N THR A 179 5.83 -3.03 -6.90
CA THR A 179 6.03 -2.35 -5.60
C THR A 179 6.68 -3.26 -4.56
N LEU A 180 6.41 -4.56 -4.56
CA LEU A 180 6.96 -5.49 -3.56
C LEU A 180 8.49 -5.45 -3.44
N PRO A 181 9.30 -5.58 -4.52
CA PRO A 181 10.76 -5.50 -4.41
C PRO A 181 11.24 -4.13 -3.93
N VAL A 182 10.50 -3.06 -4.19
CA VAL A 182 10.81 -1.71 -3.68
C VAL A 182 10.70 -1.68 -2.16
N GLU A 183 9.58 -2.17 -1.62
CA GLU A 183 9.31 -2.20 -0.17
C GLU A 183 10.29 -3.09 0.59
N PHE A 184 10.55 -4.30 0.08
CA PHE A 184 11.54 -5.19 0.68
C PHE A 184 12.96 -4.61 0.66
N ASN A 185 13.35 -3.97 -0.44
CA ASN A 185 14.67 -3.36 -0.55
C ASN A 185 14.80 -2.12 0.33
N ALA A 186 13.76 -1.27 0.47
CA ALA A 186 13.75 -0.15 1.41
C ALA A 186 14.01 -0.64 2.85
N SER A 187 13.28 -1.67 3.28
CA SER A 187 13.48 -2.28 4.62
C SER A 187 14.85 -2.91 4.81
N ASN A 188 15.50 -3.42 3.75
CA ASN A 188 16.84 -3.99 3.83
C ASN A 188 17.97 -2.95 3.85
N ARG A 189 17.70 -1.72 3.42
CA ARG A 189 18.65 -0.59 3.44
C ARG A 189 18.59 0.23 4.73
N ALA A 190 17.54 -0.01 5.52
CA ALA A 190 17.25 0.64 6.79
C ALA A 190 18.03 0.01 8.03
#